data_e1181bde4b51dda338a7273bab761383
#
_entry.id   e1181bde4b51dda338a7273bab761383
#
_cell.length_a   1.000
_cell.length_b   1.000
_cell.length_c   1.000
_cell.angle_alpha   90.00
_cell.angle_beta   90.00
_cell.angle_gamma   90.00
#
_symmetry.space_group_name_H-M   'P 1'
#
loop_
_entity.id
_entity.type
_entity.pdbx_description
1 polymer ?
#
loop_
_entity_poly.entity_id
_entity_poly.type
_entity_poly.pdbx_seq_one_letter_code
_entity_poly.pdbx_strand_id
1 'polypeptide(L)'
;MREPNALISAKALAHEIGSGDLRIFDCTTYLEPPPPGSADPYVAVRGHSTFEAAHIPSADFLDLQGEFSDNTTRLRFMMPSVAQLEAAFGRHGIGEGARVVLYSIGTMMWATRFWWMLKALGFDGAAVLDGGFDKWQAEGRTVESGPAKGYPPVTFVARPRPGWFVDKEAVLAASEDSDFVIVNALDPQFHLGLEPSRYGRPGRIPGSVNVPAASLVDAQTKALITLDDAGAKFGAAGVGKDRHVIVYCGGGISATIDLFLLHQLGFDDLALYDGSMGEWARDPALPIEKG
;
A
#
# COMPACT_ATOMS: atom_id res chain seq x y z
N MET A 1 -6.76 8.13 16.72
CA MET A 1 -6.40 6.93 15.93
C MET A 1 -7.50 5.90 16.10
N ARG A 2 -8.09 5.41 14.99
CA ARG A 2 -9.19 4.43 15.01
C ARG A 2 -8.72 3.07 15.54
N GLU A 3 -7.59 2.61 15.04
CA GLU A 3 -6.96 1.35 15.43
C GLU A 3 -5.54 1.61 15.95
N PRO A 4 -5.38 1.88 17.25
CA PRO A 4 -4.06 2.21 17.81
C PRO A 4 -3.00 1.13 17.59
N ASN A 5 -3.45 -0.12 17.48
CA ASN A 5 -2.56 -1.28 17.27
C ASN A 5 -2.19 -1.52 15.81
N ALA A 6 -2.77 -0.78 14.84
CA ALA A 6 -2.44 -0.94 13.42
C ALA A 6 -1.12 -0.24 13.01
N LEU A 7 -0.55 0.59 13.89
CA LEU A 7 0.77 1.20 13.72
C LEU A 7 1.63 0.89 14.94
N ILE A 8 2.77 0.22 14.73
CA ILE A 8 3.66 -0.18 15.82
C ILE A 8 5.00 0.53 15.69
N SER A 9 5.55 1.01 16.82
CA SER A 9 6.90 1.59 16.82
C SER A 9 7.99 0.49 16.87
N ALA A 10 9.19 0.81 16.39
CA ALA A 10 10.34 -0.09 16.46
C ALA A 10 10.66 -0.51 17.92
N LYS A 11 10.45 0.40 18.88
CA LYS A 11 10.60 0.09 20.31
C LYS A 11 9.59 -0.96 20.77
N ALA A 12 8.31 -0.80 20.44
CA ALA A 12 7.27 -1.74 20.84
C ALA A 12 7.51 -3.11 20.20
N LEU A 13 7.77 -3.15 18.88
CA LEU A 13 8.05 -4.40 18.16
C LEU A 13 9.25 -5.15 18.78
N ALA A 14 10.33 -4.44 19.14
CA ALA A 14 11.51 -5.08 19.73
C ALA A 14 11.20 -5.80 21.07
N HIS A 15 10.20 -5.36 21.81
CA HIS A 15 9.76 -6.05 23.04
C HIS A 15 8.87 -7.27 22.78
N GLU A 16 8.29 -7.36 21.58
CA GLU A 16 7.35 -8.42 21.23
C GLU A 16 7.97 -9.54 20.38
N ILE A 17 9.18 -9.31 19.84
CA ILE A 17 9.92 -10.34 19.09
C ILE A 17 10.08 -11.60 19.95
N GLY A 18 9.72 -12.76 19.36
CA GLY A 18 9.73 -14.05 20.07
C GLY A 18 8.36 -14.47 20.62
N SER A 19 7.35 -13.61 20.56
CA SER A 19 5.97 -14.01 20.88
C SER A 19 5.46 -15.03 19.87
N GLY A 20 4.85 -16.11 20.36
CA GLY A 20 4.46 -17.26 19.53
C GLY A 20 3.36 -16.95 18.49
N ASP A 21 2.57 -15.92 18.73
CA ASP A 21 1.50 -15.44 17.86
C ASP A 21 1.95 -14.36 16.86
N LEU A 22 3.16 -13.79 17.04
CA LEU A 22 3.67 -12.72 16.20
C LEU A 22 4.26 -13.26 14.88
N ARG A 23 3.92 -12.61 13.79
CA ARG A 23 4.45 -12.82 12.43
C ARG A 23 4.98 -11.49 11.91
N ILE A 24 6.23 -11.43 11.51
CA ILE A 24 6.88 -10.21 11.01
C ILE A 24 7.25 -10.44 9.55
N PHE A 25 6.92 -9.47 8.67
CA PHE A 25 7.17 -9.62 7.24
C PHE A 25 7.82 -8.39 6.64
N ASP A 26 8.87 -8.63 5.88
CA ASP A 26 9.39 -7.68 4.90
C ASP A 26 8.55 -7.74 3.62
N CYS A 27 8.06 -6.60 3.19
CA CYS A 27 7.21 -6.45 2.01
C CYS A 27 7.94 -5.72 0.86
N THR A 28 9.23 -5.53 0.96
CA THR A 28 10.00 -4.64 0.08
C THR A 28 9.96 -5.07 -1.38
N THR A 29 9.59 -4.13 -2.23
CA THR A 29 9.76 -4.20 -3.68
C THR A 29 10.46 -2.92 -4.14
N TYR A 30 11.35 -3.01 -5.10
CA TYR A 30 12.00 -1.86 -5.72
C TYR A 30 11.37 -1.58 -7.09
N LEU A 31 11.29 -0.30 -7.44
CA LEU A 31 10.89 0.16 -8.76
C LEU A 31 12.10 0.77 -9.44
N GLU A 32 12.70 0.05 -10.35
CA GLU A 32 13.87 0.49 -11.10
C GLU A 32 13.45 1.14 -12.43
N PRO A 33 14.26 2.07 -12.97
CA PRO A 33 14.03 2.61 -14.30
C PRO A 33 13.93 1.48 -15.34
N PRO A 34 12.99 1.55 -16.28
CA PRO A 34 12.88 0.55 -17.32
C PRO A 34 14.04 0.67 -18.32
N PRO A 35 14.38 -0.39 -19.05
CA PRO A 35 15.34 -0.32 -20.14
C PRO A 35 14.95 0.74 -21.17
N PRO A 36 15.92 1.38 -21.84
CA PRO A 36 15.63 2.33 -22.91
C PRO A 36 14.71 1.73 -23.97
N GLY A 37 13.64 2.45 -24.33
CA GLY A 37 12.65 2.01 -25.31
C GLY A 37 11.55 1.09 -24.79
N SER A 38 11.55 0.75 -23.49
CA SER A 38 10.45 0.00 -22.86
C SER A 38 9.20 0.87 -22.77
N ALA A 39 8.04 0.25 -23.01
CA ALA A 39 6.72 0.85 -22.74
C ALA A 39 6.28 0.70 -21.27
N ASP A 40 7.04 -0.06 -20.47
CA ASP A 40 6.74 -0.24 -19.05
C ASP A 40 7.14 1.00 -18.24
N PRO A 41 6.37 1.38 -17.22
CA PRO A 41 6.69 2.53 -16.38
C PRO A 41 7.92 2.31 -15.50
N TYR A 42 8.24 1.08 -15.16
CA TYR A 42 9.35 0.65 -14.30
C TYR A 42 9.57 -0.87 -14.43
N VAL A 43 10.71 -1.32 -13.94
CA VAL A 43 10.95 -2.75 -13.63
C VAL A 43 10.71 -2.93 -12.13
N ALA A 44 9.85 -3.86 -11.77
CA ALA A 44 9.66 -4.24 -10.37
C ALA A 44 10.67 -5.32 -9.99
N VAL A 45 11.43 -5.08 -8.93
CA VAL A 45 12.46 -5.99 -8.42
C VAL A 45 12.11 -6.37 -6.97
N ARG A 46 12.09 -7.67 -6.69
CA ARG A 46 11.84 -8.17 -5.32
C ARG A 46 12.95 -7.73 -4.38
N GLY A 47 12.58 -7.31 -3.16
CA GLY A 47 13.53 -6.97 -2.12
C GLY A 47 14.20 -8.16 -1.43
N HIS A 48 14.07 -9.37 -1.97
CA HIS A 48 14.55 -10.59 -1.33
C HIS A 48 16.06 -10.60 -1.05
N SER A 49 16.87 -10.06 -1.94
CA SER A 49 18.34 -9.96 -1.74
C SER A 49 18.71 -9.00 -0.61
N THR A 50 17.99 -7.90 -0.46
CA THR A 50 18.19 -6.96 0.67
C THR A 50 17.68 -7.56 1.98
N PHE A 51 16.57 -8.31 1.94
CA PHE A 51 16.12 -9.09 3.07
C PHE A 51 17.18 -10.11 3.55
N GLU A 52 17.77 -10.90 2.64
CA GLU A 52 18.82 -11.84 3.02
C GLU A 52 20.09 -11.16 3.53
N ALA A 53 20.38 -9.96 3.08
CA ALA A 53 21.51 -9.18 3.60
C ALA A 53 21.28 -8.70 5.04
N ALA A 54 20.08 -8.18 5.32
CA ALA A 54 19.69 -7.75 6.67
C ALA A 54 18.16 -7.61 6.80
N HIS A 55 17.59 -8.18 7.87
CA HIS A 55 16.15 -8.08 8.18
C HIS A 55 15.91 -8.03 9.70
N ILE A 56 14.70 -7.68 10.10
CA ILE A 56 14.27 -7.70 11.50
C ILE A 56 14.28 -9.15 11.99
N PRO A 57 14.79 -9.44 13.22
CA PRO A 57 14.85 -10.80 13.74
C PRO A 57 13.50 -11.53 13.64
N SER A 58 13.55 -12.77 13.20
CA SER A 58 12.39 -13.65 12.97
C SER A 58 11.48 -13.23 11.81
N ALA A 59 11.82 -12.22 11.02
CA ALA A 59 11.02 -11.85 9.86
C ALA A 59 11.05 -12.92 8.76
N ASP A 60 9.96 -13.00 7.99
CA ASP A 60 9.85 -13.67 6.70
C ASP A 60 9.61 -12.62 5.60
N PHE A 61 9.55 -13.04 4.35
CA PHE A 61 9.41 -12.16 3.19
C PHE A 61 8.11 -12.43 2.42
N LEU A 62 7.35 -11.37 2.10
CA LEU A 62 6.16 -11.45 1.25
C LEU A 62 6.47 -10.89 -0.14
N ASP A 63 6.41 -11.76 -1.16
CA ASP A 63 6.63 -11.37 -2.56
C ASP A 63 5.35 -10.85 -3.21
N LEU A 64 5.15 -9.53 -3.21
CA LEU A 64 3.97 -8.92 -3.83
C LEU A 64 3.84 -9.27 -5.32
N GLN A 65 4.95 -9.40 -6.05
CA GLN A 65 4.94 -9.64 -7.49
C GLN A 65 4.56 -11.08 -7.85
N GLY A 66 4.92 -12.05 -6.99
CA GLY A 66 4.69 -13.47 -7.22
C GLY A 66 3.33 -13.91 -6.73
N GLU A 67 3.25 -14.16 -5.42
CA GLU A 67 2.09 -14.81 -4.81
C GLU A 67 0.90 -13.88 -4.57
N PHE A 68 1.17 -12.60 -4.41
CA PHE A 68 0.18 -11.61 -3.96
C PHE A 68 -0.26 -10.64 -5.07
N SER A 69 -0.06 -11.01 -6.34
CA SER A 69 -0.57 -10.29 -7.50
C SER A 69 -1.28 -11.20 -8.49
N ASP A 70 -2.29 -10.66 -9.19
CA ASP A 70 -2.87 -11.31 -10.35
C ASP A 70 -1.91 -11.20 -11.54
N ASN A 71 -1.25 -12.30 -11.86
CA ASN A 71 -0.30 -12.39 -12.96
C ASN A 71 -0.95 -12.77 -14.31
N THR A 72 -2.28 -12.83 -14.38
CA THR A 72 -3.03 -13.07 -15.63
C THR A 72 -3.28 -11.79 -16.42
N THR A 73 -3.14 -10.63 -15.78
CA THR A 73 -3.28 -9.31 -16.37
C THR A 73 -1.92 -8.67 -16.71
N ARG A 74 -1.93 -7.69 -17.62
CA ARG A 74 -0.75 -6.86 -17.92
C ARG A 74 -0.51 -5.75 -16.89
N LEU A 75 -1.51 -5.45 -16.08
CA LEU A 75 -1.38 -4.48 -15.00
C LEU A 75 -0.61 -5.12 -13.85
N ARG A 76 0.35 -4.41 -13.30
CA ARG A 76 1.17 -4.92 -12.20
C ARG A 76 0.46 -4.72 -10.87
N PHE A 77 0.69 -5.63 -9.94
CA PHE A 77 0.24 -5.56 -8.55
C PHE A 77 -1.28 -5.59 -8.34
N MET A 78 -2.04 -5.99 -9.36
CA MET A 78 -3.50 -6.13 -9.24
C MET A 78 -3.86 -7.15 -8.16
N MET A 79 -4.95 -6.88 -7.43
CA MET A 79 -5.47 -7.76 -6.40
C MET A 79 -5.81 -9.12 -6.99
N PRO A 80 -5.23 -10.23 -6.52
CA PRO A 80 -5.54 -11.56 -7.03
C PRO A 80 -6.85 -12.10 -6.44
N SER A 81 -7.25 -13.31 -6.88
CA SER A 81 -8.45 -13.96 -6.35
C SER A 81 -8.34 -14.23 -4.85
N VAL A 82 -9.49 -14.25 -4.17
CA VAL A 82 -9.57 -14.60 -2.73
C VAL A 82 -8.91 -15.95 -2.45
N ALA A 83 -9.16 -16.95 -3.28
CA ALA A 83 -8.59 -18.30 -3.11
C ALA A 83 -7.04 -18.28 -3.21
N GLN A 84 -6.47 -17.48 -4.11
CA GLN A 84 -5.02 -17.31 -4.21
C GLN A 84 -4.46 -16.67 -2.94
N LEU A 85 -5.12 -15.65 -2.41
CA LEU A 85 -4.70 -14.95 -1.19
C LEU A 85 -4.85 -15.82 0.06
N GLU A 86 -5.93 -16.62 0.17
CA GLU A 86 -6.08 -17.60 1.26
C GLU A 86 -4.93 -18.59 1.28
N ALA A 87 -4.58 -19.14 0.12
CA ALA A 87 -3.45 -20.04 -0.01
C ALA A 87 -2.11 -19.37 0.29
N ALA A 88 -1.89 -18.15 -0.20
CA ALA A 88 -0.64 -17.41 0.00
C ALA A 88 -0.45 -17.00 1.46
N PHE A 89 -1.41 -16.31 2.06
CA PHE A 89 -1.31 -15.89 3.46
C PHE A 89 -1.22 -17.08 4.42
N GLY A 90 -1.99 -18.14 4.16
CA GLY A 90 -1.93 -19.37 4.96
C GLY A 90 -0.55 -20.04 4.92
N ARG A 91 0.12 -20.09 3.76
CA ARG A 91 1.50 -20.62 3.64
C ARG A 91 2.50 -19.85 4.50
N HIS A 92 2.33 -18.55 4.63
CA HIS A 92 3.18 -17.69 5.47
C HIS A 92 2.77 -17.67 6.95
N GLY A 93 1.87 -18.56 7.39
CA GLY A 93 1.49 -18.66 8.80
C GLY A 93 0.57 -17.52 9.27
N ILE A 94 -0.06 -16.79 8.35
CA ILE A 94 -1.07 -15.78 8.66
C ILE A 94 -2.43 -16.47 8.73
N GLY A 95 -3.11 -16.35 9.86
CA GLY A 95 -4.41 -16.97 10.10
C GLY A 95 -5.02 -16.51 11.42
N GLU A 96 -6.06 -17.19 11.87
CA GLU A 96 -6.77 -16.84 13.11
C GLU A 96 -5.81 -16.85 14.31
N GLY A 97 -5.86 -15.79 15.12
CA GLY A 97 -5.00 -15.62 16.29
C GLY A 97 -3.60 -15.10 16.00
N ALA A 98 -3.17 -14.98 14.75
CA ALA A 98 -1.90 -14.38 14.41
C ALA A 98 -1.95 -12.84 14.52
N ARG A 99 -0.90 -12.25 15.09
CA ARG A 99 -0.61 -10.80 14.98
C ARG A 99 0.48 -10.61 13.94
N VAL A 100 0.21 -9.75 12.98
CA VAL A 100 1.09 -9.53 11.82
C VAL A 100 1.70 -8.15 11.89
N VAL A 101 3.01 -8.03 11.73
CA VAL A 101 3.71 -6.75 11.56
C VAL A 101 4.35 -6.73 10.18
N LEU A 102 4.00 -5.71 9.42
CA LEU A 102 4.44 -5.49 8.05
C LEU A 102 5.42 -4.32 8.01
N TYR A 103 6.55 -4.49 7.33
CA TYR A 103 7.48 -3.40 7.10
C TYR A 103 8.05 -3.42 5.68
N SER A 104 8.69 -2.34 5.28
CA SER A 104 9.46 -2.26 4.04
C SER A 104 10.63 -1.31 4.17
N ILE A 105 11.51 -1.29 3.17
CA ILE A 105 12.70 -0.45 3.09
C ILE A 105 12.41 0.78 2.20
N GLY A 106 12.88 1.94 2.61
CA GLY A 106 12.84 3.19 1.84
C GLY A 106 11.47 3.88 1.78
N THR A 107 10.40 3.13 1.87
CA THR A 107 9.01 3.63 1.81
C THR A 107 8.07 2.67 2.52
N MET A 108 7.01 3.17 3.12
CA MET A 108 6.01 2.34 3.80
C MET A 108 4.91 1.78 2.86
N MET A 109 4.89 2.19 1.60
CA MET A 109 3.79 1.86 0.67
C MET A 109 3.60 0.36 0.45
N TRP A 110 4.66 -0.45 0.51
CA TRP A 110 4.56 -1.89 0.35
C TRP A 110 3.92 -2.57 1.57
N ALA A 111 4.28 -2.12 2.76
CA ALA A 111 3.68 -2.58 4.00
C ALA A 111 2.20 -2.15 4.10
N THR A 112 1.87 -0.90 3.76
CA THR A 112 0.49 -0.42 3.74
C THR A 112 -0.35 -1.11 2.66
N ARG A 113 0.24 -1.53 1.53
CA ARG A 113 -0.44 -2.35 0.51
C ARG A 113 -0.88 -3.68 1.08
N PHE A 114 0.00 -4.43 1.74
CA PHE A 114 -0.35 -5.71 2.38
C PHE A 114 -1.35 -5.52 3.51
N TRP A 115 -1.20 -4.45 4.29
CA TRP A 115 -2.16 -4.12 5.33
C TRP A 115 -3.56 -3.90 4.74
N TRP A 116 -3.67 -3.15 3.63
CA TRP A 116 -4.93 -2.90 2.94
C TRP A 116 -5.54 -4.20 2.38
N MET A 117 -4.72 -5.07 1.79
CA MET A 117 -5.18 -6.37 1.30
C MET A 117 -5.73 -7.26 2.43
N LEU A 118 -5.02 -7.36 3.55
CA LEU A 118 -5.46 -8.12 4.73
C LEU A 118 -6.77 -7.56 5.30
N LYS A 119 -6.89 -6.24 5.43
CA LYS A 119 -8.13 -5.58 5.88
C LYS A 119 -9.29 -5.86 4.92
N ALA A 120 -9.08 -5.79 3.62
CA ALA A 120 -10.09 -6.11 2.61
C ALA A 120 -10.57 -7.56 2.69
N LEU A 121 -9.72 -8.48 3.15
CA LEU A 121 -10.05 -9.89 3.40
C LEU A 121 -10.64 -10.15 4.79
N GLY A 122 -10.88 -9.10 5.58
CA GLY A 122 -11.47 -9.24 6.92
C GLY A 122 -10.48 -9.62 8.01
N PHE A 123 -9.17 -9.52 7.77
CA PHE A 123 -8.14 -9.78 8.78
C PHE A 123 -7.72 -8.46 9.45
N ASP A 124 -8.00 -8.35 10.76
CA ASP A 124 -7.76 -7.13 11.54
C ASP A 124 -6.50 -7.19 12.42
N GLY A 125 -5.80 -8.31 12.43
CA GLY A 125 -4.62 -8.54 13.27
C GLY A 125 -3.30 -7.99 12.66
N ALA A 126 -3.36 -7.09 11.67
CA ALA A 126 -2.19 -6.56 11.01
C ALA A 126 -1.83 -5.14 11.46
N ALA A 127 -0.54 -4.90 11.65
CA ALA A 127 0.05 -3.60 11.93
C ALA A 127 1.17 -3.27 10.93
N VAL A 128 1.40 -1.98 10.71
CA VAL A 128 2.53 -1.46 9.93
C VAL A 128 3.60 -0.94 10.89
N LEU A 129 4.86 -1.28 10.66
CA LEU A 129 5.99 -0.75 11.42
C LEU A 129 6.27 0.69 11.01
N ASP A 130 6.08 1.62 11.92
CA ASP A 130 6.30 3.06 11.67
C ASP A 130 7.76 3.37 11.35
N GLY A 131 8.00 3.92 10.16
CA GLY A 131 9.34 4.19 9.63
C GLY A 131 10.06 2.96 9.05
N GLY A 132 9.41 1.78 9.06
CA GLY A 132 9.92 0.57 8.43
C GLY A 132 11.30 0.13 8.91
N PHE A 133 12.03 -0.56 8.03
CA PHE A 133 13.38 -1.05 8.35
C PHE A 133 14.42 0.07 8.49
N ASP A 134 14.23 1.17 7.77
CA ASP A 134 15.14 2.34 7.85
C ASP A 134 15.22 2.88 9.27
N LYS A 135 14.08 3.12 9.92
CA LYS A 135 14.01 3.60 11.30
C LYS A 135 14.49 2.53 12.30
N TRP A 136 14.19 1.26 12.05
CA TRP A 136 14.70 0.15 12.86
C TRP A 136 16.23 0.15 12.92
N GLN A 137 16.88 0.28 11.75
CA GLN A 137 18.34 0.35 11.67
C GLN A 137 18.90 1.66 12.26
N ALA A 138 18.27 2.80 11.99
CA ALA A 138 18.70 4.10 12.53
C ALA A 138 18.65 4.15 14.08
N GLU A 139 17.76 3.37 14.71
CA GLU A 139 17.70 3.20 16.16
C GLU A 139 18.73 2.18 16.68
N GLY A 140 19.62 1.64 15.84
CA GLY A 140 20.67 0.68 16.22
C GLY A 140 20.15 -0.67 16.71
N ARG A 141 18.97 -1.08 16.25
CA ARG A 141 18.35 -2.34 16.69
C ARG A 141 18.97 -3.54 16.02
N THR A 142 18.88 -4.70 16.68
CA THR A 142 19.40 -5.98 16.18
C THR A 142 18.77 -6.35 14.83
N VAL A 143 19.60 -6.85 13.92
CA VAL A 143 19.21 -7.44 12.65
C VAL A 143 19.70 -8.86 12.53
N GLU A 144 19.01 -9.67 11.73
CA GLU A 144 19.45 -10.99 11.29
C GLU A 144 19.80 -10.92 9.79
N SER A 145 20.49 -11.93 9.29
CA SER A 145 20.82 -12.10 7.86
C SER A 145 20.67 -13.56 7.46
N GLY A 146 20.59 -13.80 6.16
CA GLY A 146 20.39 -15.13 5.58
C GLY A 146 18.92 -15.37 5.21
N PRO A 147 18.57 -16.61 4.83
CA PRO A 147 17.23 -16.94 4.38
C PRO A 147 16.22 -16.87 5.53
N ALA A 148 14.98 -16.53 5.19
CA ALA A 148 13.86 -16.60 6.12
C ALA A 148 13.72 -18.01 6.71
N LYS A 149 13.42 -18.08 8.00
CA LYS A 149 13.09 -19.36 8.67
C LYS A 149 11.67 -19.82 8.36
N GLY A 150 10.82 -18.87 7.94
CA GLY A 150 9.40 -19.07 7.69
C GLY A 150 8.58 -19.31 8.95
N TYR A 151 7.27 -19.29 8.79
CA TYR A 151 6.32 -19.65 9.82
C TYR A 151 5.58 -20.93 9.43
N PRO A 152 5.18 -21.78 10.40
CA PRO A 152 4.38 -22.96 10.08
C PRO A 152 3.10 -22.55 9.33
N PRO A 153 2.79 -23.22 8.20
CA PRO A 153 1.56 -22.95 7.46
C PRO A 153 0.31 -23.17 8.32
N VAL A 154 -0.70 -22.33 8.11
CA VAL A 154 -2.01 -22.40 8.77
C VAL A 154 -3.12 -22.19 7.74
N THR A 155 -4.36 -22.38 8.14
CA THR A 155 -5.50 -22.00 7.31
C THR A 155 -5.81 -20.52 7.48
N PHE A 156 -5.75 -19.75 6.39
CA PHE A 156 -6.30 -18.40 6.34
C PHE A 156 -7.72 -18.47 5.80
N VAL A 157 -8.68 -17.94 6.53
CA VAL A 157 -10.09 -17.88 6.12
C VAL A 157 -10.45 -16.43 5.85
N ALA A 158 -10.61 -16.09 4.58
CA ALA A 158 -11.00 -14.75 4.18
C ALA A 158 -12.47 -14.47 4.48
N ARG A 159 -12.76 -13.25 4.90
CA ARG A 159 -14.09 -12.67 5.03
C ARG A 159 -14.13 -11.36 4.25
N PRO A 160 -14.20 -11.42 2.90
CA PRO A 160 -14.04 -10.25 2.04
C PRO A 160 -14.99 -9.12 2.41
N ARG A 161 -14.47 -7.90 2.42
CA ARG A 161 -15.21 -6.66 2.63
C ARG A 161 -15.46 -6.02 1.26
N PRO A 162 -16.70 -5.99 0.76
CA PRO A 162 -17.02 -5.36 -0.53
C PRO A 162 -16.65 -3.88 -0.55
N GLY A 163 -16.28 -3.35 -1.72
CA GLY A 163 -16.02 -1.93 -1.91
C GLY A 163 -14.61 -1.45 -1.53
N TRP A 164 -13.77 -2.29 -0.92
CA TRP A 164 -12.39 -1.89 -0.57
C TRP A 164 -11.45 -1.76 -1.79
N PHE A 165 -11.77 -2.47 -2.86
CA PHE A 165 -11.14 -2.34 -4.17
C PHE A 165 -12.22 -2.07 -5.21
N VAL A 166 -11.96 -1.12 -6.09
CA VAL A 166 -12.89 -0.70 -7.16
C VAL A 166 -12.20 -0.73 -8.51
N ASP A 167 -12.99 -0.95 -9.54
CA ASP A 167 -12.59 -0.94 -10.94
C ASP A 167 -12.74 0.45 -11.57
N LYS A 168 -12.32 0.57 -12.84
CA LYS A 168 -12.37 1.82 -13.59
C LYS A 168 -13.80 2.29 -13.88
N GLU A 169 -14.74 1.37 -14.01
CA GLU A 169 -16.15 1.65 -14.24
C GLU A 169 -16.77 2.37 -13.03
N ALA A 170 -16.47 1.86 -11.82
CA ALA A 170 -16.90 2.51 -10.57
C ALA A 170 -16.26 3.90 -10.40
N VAL A 171 -14.97 4.04 -10.75
CA VAL A 171 -14.28 5.34 -10.69
C VAL A 171 -14.82 6.34 -11.71
N LEU A 172 -15.16 5.88 -12.92
CA LEU A 172 -15.78 6.74 -13.94
C LEU A 172 -17.12 7.27 -13.45
N ALA A 173 -17.96 6.41 -12.90
CA ALA A 173 -19.24 6.83 -12.31
C ALA A 173 -19.04 7.82 -11.14
N ALA A 174 -18.09 7.53 -10.25
CA ALA A 174 -17.75 8.39 -9.11
C ALA A 174 -17.22 9.77 -9.53
N SER A 175 -16.56 9.88 -10.69
CA SER A 175 -16.03 11.16 -11.18
C SER A 175 -17.14 12.17 -11.61
N GLU A 176 -18.37 11.69 -11.78
CA GLU A 176 -19.55 12.49 -12.12
C GLU A 176 -20.51 12.67 -10.95
N ASP A 177 -20.18 12.13 -9.75
CA ASP A 177 -21.03 12.09 -8.57
C ASP A 177 -20.41 12.91 -7.43
N SER A 178 -21.13 13.91 -6.93
CA SER A 178 -20.70 14.80 -5.83
C SER A 178 -20.59 14.10 -4.47
N ASP A 179 -21.19 12.92 -4.31
CA ASP A 179 -21.10 12.14 -3.07
C ASP A 179 -19.74 11.44 -2.94
N PHE A 180 -18.94 11.47 -4.01
CA PHE A 180 -17.58 10.93 -4.03
C PHE A 180 -16.52 12.03 -4.01
N VAL A 181 -15.36 11.69 -3.45
CA VAL A 181 -14.11 12.41 -3.65
C VAL A 181 -13.04 11.45 -4.12
N ILE A 182 -12.42 11.76 -5.26
CA ILE A 182 -11.35 10.94 -5.83
C ILE A 182 -10.02 11.61 -5.48
N VAL A 183 -9.13 10.89 -4.81
CA VAL A 183 -7.83 11.40 -4.33
C VAL A 183 -6.70 10.79 -5.14
N ASN A 184 -5.88 11.65 -5.72
CA ASN A 184 -4.65 11.28 -6.42
C ASN A 184 -3.46 11.34 -5.45
N ALA A 185 -2.83 10.20 -5.18
CA ALA A 185 -1.68 10.08 -4.30
C ALA A 185 -0.32 10.29 -4.99
N LEU A 186 -0.31 10.63 -6.30
CA LEU A 186 0.92 10.95 -7.04
C LEU A 186 1.40 12.37 -6.73
N ASP A 187 2.68 12.64 -7.06
CA ASP A 187 3.25 13.98 -6.94
C ASP A 187 2.46 15.02 -7.77
N PRO A 188 2.41 16.29 -7.34
CA PRO A 188 1.61 17.33 -7.98
C PRO A 188 1.93 17.53 -9.47
N GLN A 189 3.18 17.35 -9.88
CA GLN A 189 3.59 17.47 -11.27
C GLN A 189 2.92 16.44 -12.18
N PHE A 190 2.75 15.20 -11.68
CA PHE A 190 2.00 14.17 -12.41
C PHE A 190 0.49 14.45 -12.39
N HIS A 191 -0.04 14.91 -11.26
CA HIS A 191 -1.45 15.29 -11.11
C HIS A 191 -1.84 16.40 -12.09
N LEU A 192 -1.01 17.42 -12.22
CA LEU A 192 -1.22 18.54 -13.12
C LEU A 192 -0.92 18.21 -14.59
N GLY A 193 -0.29 17.06 -14.87
CA GLY A 193 0.10 16.66 -16.21
C GLY A 193 1.27 17.48 -16.78
N LEU A 194 2.10 18.07 -15.92
CA LEU A 194 3.27 18.86 -16.27
C LEU A 194 4.46 17.98 -16.64
N GLU A 195 4.56 16.81 -16.05
CA GLU A 195 5.60 15.82 -16.33
C GLU A 195 5.11 14.75 -17.32
N PRO A 196 5.99 14.23 -18.18
CA PRO A 196 5.67 13.08 -19.00
C PRO A 196 5.26 11.90 -18.10
N SER A 197 4.04 11.42 -18.30
CA SER A 197 3.56 10.29 -17.51
C SER A 197 4.14 8.98 -18.02
N ARG A 198 4.81 8.25 -17.13
CA ARG A 198 5.25 6.87 -17.40
C ARG A 198 4.09 5.87 -17.48
N TYR A 199 2.90 6.29 -17.07
CA TYR A 199 1.69 5.44 -17.05
C TYR A 199 0.86 5.55 -18.33
N GLY A 200 1.12 6.52 -19.20
CA GLY A 200 0.36 6.77 -20.44
C GLY A 200 0.12 8.25 -20.66
N ARG A 201 -1.12 8.65 -20.95
CA ARG A 201 -1.49 10.06 -21.15
C ARG A 201 -1.24 10.87 -19.86
N PRO A 202 -0.54 12.03 -19.93
CA PRO A 202 -0.30 12.86 -18.75
C PRO A 202 -1.59 13.54 -18.27
N GLY A 203 -1.70 13.73 -16.95
CA GLY A 203 -2.84 14.33 -16.26
C GLY A 203 -3.43 13.42 -15.20
N ARG A 204 -4.69 13.67 -14.84
CA ARG A 204 -5.40 13.03 -13.74
C ARG A 204 -6.80 12.54 -14.15
N ILE A 205 -7.43 11.76 -13.30
CA ILE A 205 -8.86 11.47 -13.37
C ILE A 205 -9.59 12.80 -13.11
N PRO A 206 -10.55 13.18 -13.98
CA PRO A 206 -11.27 14.45 -13.86
C PRO A 206 -11.91 14.65 -12.49
N GLY A 207 -11.83 15.88 -11.97
CA GLY A 207 -12.38 16.24 -10.66
C GLY A 207 -11.60 15.69 -9.47
N SER A 208 -10.54 14.88 -9.67
CA SER A 208 -9.76 14.38 -8.55
C SER A 208 -8.94 15.48 -7.87
N VAL A 209 -8.84 15.39 -6.54
CA VAL A 209 -7.99 16.24 -5.71
C VAL A 209 -6.62 15.58 -5.48
N ASN A 210 -5.63 16.33 -5.05
CA ASN A 210 -4.28 15.81 -4.86
C ASN A 210 -3.83 15.85 -3.39
N VAL A 211 -3.53 14.68 -2.85
CA VAL A 211 -2.81 14.53 -1.58
C VAL A 211 -1.66 13.55 -1.86
N PRO A 212 -0.44 14.05 -2.13
CA PRO A 212 0.67 13.19 -2.48
C PRO A 212 1.08 12.28 -1.32
N ALA A 213 1.12 10.96 -1.54
CA ALA A 213 1.53 9.99 -0.52
C ALA A 213 2.91 10.33 0.08
N ALA A 214 3.84 10.84 -0.75
CA ALA A 214 5.15 11.28 -0.29
C ALA A 214 5.07 12.42 0.74
N SER A 215 4.02 13.24 0.74
CA SER A 215 3.81 14.32 1.72
C SER A 215 3.28 13.84 3.06
N LEU A 216 2.89 12.58 3.15
CA LEU A 216 2.33 11.93 4.35
C LEU A 216 3.38 11.13 5.13
N VAL A 217 4.64 11.17 4.66
CA VAL A 217 5.77 10.45 5.25
C VAL A 217 6.90 11.44 5.48
N ASP A 218 7.53 11.39 6.64
CA ASP A 218 8.73 12.17 6.94
C ASP A 218 9.91 11.65 6.11
N ALA A 219 10.55 12.54 5.37
CA ALA A 219 11.60 12.18 4.42
C ALA A 219 12.86 11.58 5.07
N GLN A 220 13.14 11.93 6.33
CA GLN A 220 14.35 11.50 7.05
C GLN A 220 14.09 10.18 7.81
N THR A 221 13.01 10.13 8.56
CA THR A 221 12.70 8.99 9.45
C THR A 221 11.88 7.90 8.76
N LYS A 222 11.33 8.19 7.57
CA LYS A 222 10.37 7.34 6.85
C LYS A 222 9.09 7.03 7.63
N ALA A 223 8.91 7.63 8.80
CA ALA A 223 7.70 7.49 9.61
C ALA A 223 6.52 8.26 9.00
N LEU A 224 5.31 7.84 9.32
CA LEU A 224 4.12 8.62 8.98
C LEU A 224 4.14 9.96 9.72
N ILE A 225 3.61 11.01 9.09
CA ILE A 225 3.34 12.26 9.78
C ILE A 225 2.25 12.06 10.85
N THR A 226 2.06 13.03 11.72
CA THR A 226 1.01 12.94 12.76
C THR A 226 -0.39 12.86 12.12
N LEU A 227 -1.35 12.27 12.81
CA LEU A 227 -2.73 12.22 12.31
C LEU A 227 -3.35 13.61 12.18
N ASP A 228 -2.95 14.56 13.04
CA ASP A 228 -3.43 15.93 12.95
C ASP A 228 -2.94 16.61 11.69
N ASP A 229 -1.64 16.44 11.35
CA ASP A 229 -1.07 16.96 10.10
C ASP A 229 -1.67 16.27 8.87
N ALA A 230 -1.88 14.96 8.93
CA ALA A 230 -2.54 14.22 7.85
C ALA A 230 -3.98 14.71 7.65
N GLY A 231 -4.74 14.85 8.74
CA GLY A 231 -6.10 15.38 8.72
C GLY A 231 -6.18 16.79 8.14
N ALA A 232 -5.22 17.67 8.48
CA ALA A 232 -5.13 19.01 7.92
C ALA A 232 -4.88 18.98 6.39
N LYS A 233 -4.00 18.07 5.89
CA LYS A 233 -3.72 17.93 4.44
C LYS A 233 -4.95 17.44 3.69
N PHE A 234 -5.62 16.38 4.17
CA PHE A 234 -6.84 15.89 3.56
C PHE A 234 -7.95 16.94 3.57
N GLY A 235 -8.15 17.62 4.71
CA GLY A 235 -9.14 18.70 4.83
C GLY A 235 -8.87 19.87 3.88
N ALA A 236 -7.59 20.30 3.74
CA ALA A 236 -7.20 21.34 2.80
C ALA A 236 -7.48 20.96 1.33
N ALA A 237 -7.42 19.66 1.01
CA ALA A 237 -7.78 19.13 -0.31
C ALA A 237 -9.31 18.92 -0.47
N GLY A 238 -10.12 19.23 0.53
CA GLY A 238 -11.57 19.05 0.48
C GLY A 238 -12.05 17.61 0.72
N VAL A 239 -11.21 16.76 1.32
CA VAL A 239 -11.55 15.37 1.65
C VAL A 239 -12.30 15.37 3.00
N GLY A 240 -13.62 15.19 2.98
CA GLY A 240 -14.49 15.12 4.14
C GLY A 240 -15.02 13.72 4.42
N LYS A 241 -15.47 13.47 5.67
CA LYS A 241 -16.03 12.17 6.08
C LYS A 241 -17.47 11.95 5.63
N ASP A 242 -18.07 12.94 5.08
CA ASP A 242 -19.43 12.97 4.55
C ASP A 242 -19.54 12.44 3.11
N ARG A 243 -18.41 12.04 2.53
CA ARG A 243 -18.33 11.51 1.17
C ARG A 243 -17.60 10.17 1.11
N HIS A 244 -17.89 9.41 0.05
CA HIS A 244 -17.14 8.23 -0.32
C HIS A 244 -15.76 8.61 -0.87
N VAL A 245 -14.69 8.01 -0.38
CA VAL A 245 -13.33 8.37 -0.80
C VAL A 245 -12.71 7.24 -1.62
N ILE A 246 -12.38 7.53 -2.88
CA ILE A 246 -11.60 6.62 -3.73
C ILE A 246 -10.20 7.18 -3.86
N VAL A 247 -9.19 6.39 -3.53
CA VAL A 247 -7.78 6.80 -3.68
C VAL A 247 -7.12 6.02 -4.81
N TYR A 248 -6.31 6.71 -5.62
CA TYR A 248 -5.53 6.10 -6.69
C TYR A 248 -4.12 6.69 -6.77
N CYS A 249 -3.23 5.98 -7.50
CA CYS A 249 -1.88 6.49 -7.79
C CYS A 249 -1.42 6.08 -9.20
N GLY A 250 -0.23 5.50 -9.33
CA GLY A 250 0.27 4.94 -10.58
C GLY A 250 -0.19 3.50 -10.84
N GLY A 251 -0.24 2.66 -9.82
CA GLY A 251 -0.57 1.24 -9.90
C GLY A 251 -1.03 0.68 -8.55
N GLY A 252 -1.85 1.41 -7.80
CA GLY A 252 -2.53 0.94 -6.60
C GLY A 252 -1.64 0.73 -5.36
N ILE A 253 -0.41 1.21 -5.34
CA ILE A 253 0.52 0.96 -4.22
C ILE A 253 0.63 2.18 -3.29
N SER A 254 1.19 3.31 -3.74
CA SER A 254 1.40 4.46 -2.86
C SER A 254 0.09 5.04 -2.30
N ALA A 255 -1.01 4.92 -3.02
CA ALA A 255 -2.36 5.26 -2.57
C ALA A 255 -2.77 4.57 -1.25
N THR A 256 -2.15 3.45 -0.90
CA THR A 256 -2.46 2.75 0.35
C THR A 256 -1.90 3.43 1.59
N ILE A 257 -0.93 4.35 1.46
CA ILE A 257 -0.48 5.23 2.54
C ILE A 257 -1.61 6.19 2.92
N ASP A 258 -2.23 6.81 1.92
CA ASP A 258 -3.38 7.70 2.10
C ASP A 258 -4.54 6.96 2.74
N LEU A 259 -4.89 5.79 2.21
CA LEU A 259 -5.97 4.95 2.74
C LEU A 259 -5.71 4.50 4.18
N PHE A 260 -4.46 4.16 4.52
CA PHE A 260 -4.09 3.82 5.89
C PHE A 260 -4.37 5.00 6.84
N LEU A 261 -3.91 6.20 6.48
CA LEU A 261 -4.12 7.40 7.30
C LEU A 261 -5.58 7.84 7.36
N LEU A 262 -6.31 7.80 6.25
CA LEU A 262 -7.75 8.07 6.22
C LEU A 262 -8.52 7.10 7.12
N HIS A 263 -8.18 5.81 7.06
CA HIS A 263 -8.77 4.81 7.97
C HIS A 263 -8.47 5.15 9.44
N GLN A 264 -7.21 5.50 9.76
CA GLN A 264 -6.83 5.88 11.13
C GLN A 264 -7.49 7.18 11.61
N LEU A 265 -7.81 8.09 10.70
CA LEU A 265 -8.60 9.30 10.96
C LEU A 265 -10.09 9.03 11.16
N GLY A 266 -10.55 7.79 10.92
CA GLY A 266 -11.93 7.36 11.15
C GLY A 266 -12.86 7.63 9.96
N PHE A 267 -12.35 7.60 8.73
CA PHE A 267 -13.17 7.50 7.54
C PHE A 267 -13.68 6.06 7.39
N ASP A 268 -14.96 5.89 7.12
CA ASP A 268 -15.61 4.57 7.04
C ASP A 268 -15.70 4.03 5.62
N ASP A 269 -15.86 4.91 4.66
CA ASP A 269 -16.11 4.57 3.27
C ASP A 269 -14.89 4.92 2.41
N LEU A 270 -14.01 3.94 2.27
CA LEU A 270 -12.72 4.06 1.61
C LEU A 270 -12.54 2.97 0.57
N ALA A 271 -12.08 3.33 -0.62
CA ALA A 271 -11.77 2.39 -1.68
C ALA A 271 -10.43 2.70 -2.35
N LEU A 272 -9.75 1.63 -2.78
CA LEU A 272 -8.60 1.71 -3.65
C LEU A 272 -9.01 1.46 -5.09
N TYR A 273 -8.73 2.40 -6.01
CA TYR A 273 -8.72 2.08 -7.43
C TYR A 273 -7.40 1.38 -7.78
N ASP A 274 -7.49 0.06 -7.92
CA ASP A 274 -6.30 -0.80 -8.04
C ASP A 274 -5.55 -0.58 -9.36
N GLY A 275 -6.26 -0.49 -10.50
CA GLY A 275 -5.67 -0.23 -11.81
C GLY A 275 -5.01 1.14 -11.93
N SER A 276 -5.49 2.13 -11.18
CA SER A 276 -4.90 3.47 -11.08
C SER A 276 -4.59 4.09 -12.45
N MET A 277 -3.61 5.01 -12.54
CA MET A 277 -3.19 5.61 -13.82
C MET A 277 -2.57 4.59 -14.78
N GLY A 278 -2.06 3.46 -14.29
CA GLY A 278 -1.54 2.38 -15.13
C GLY A 278 -2.60 1.79 -16.07
N GLU A 279 -3.86 1.78 -15.63
CA GLU A 279 -5.03 1.40 -16.42
C GLU A 279 -5.67 2.63 -17.08
N TRP A 280 -6.04 3.62 -16.28
CA TRP A 280 -6.83 4.78 -16.71
C TRP A 280 -6.20 5.56 -17.85
N ALA A 281 -4.91 5.89 -17.73
CA ALA A 281 -4.22 6.70 -18.73
C ALA A 281 -3.95 5.99 -20.05
N ARG A 282 -4.07 4.67 -20.09
CA ARG A 282 -3.86 3.84 -21.28
C ARG A 282 -5.15 3.58 -22.06
N ASP A 283 -6.29 3.74 -21.41
CA ASP A 283 -7.61 3.58 -22.06
C ASP A 283 -8.02 4.91 -22.75
N PRO A 284 -8.03 4.96 -24.09
CA PRO A 284 -8.38 6.20 -24.81
C PRO A 284 -9.85 6.61 -24.65
N ALA A 285 -10.71 5.70 -24.19
CA ALA A 285 -12.13 5.99 -23.95
C ALA A 285 -12.36 6.74 -22.62
N LEU A 286 -11.39 6.71 -21.69
CA LEU A 286 -11.50 7.38 -20.40
C LEU A 286 -11.03 8.84 -20.49
N PRO A 287 -11.70 9.78 -19.80
CA PRO A 287 -11.33 11.18 -19.80
C PRO A 287 -10.04 11.45 -19.00
N ILE A 288 -9.29 12.47 -19.40
CA ILE A 288 -8.10 12.97 -18.68
C ILE A 288 -8.21 14.48 -18.52
N GLU A 289 -7.94 14.96 -17.33
CA GLU A 289 -7.87 16.38 -17.00
C GLU A 289 -6.41 16.81 -16.77
N LYS A 290 -6.06 18.06 -17.12
CA LYS A 290 -4.75 18.70 -16.93
C LYS A 290 -4.92 20.10 -16.34
N GLY A 291 -3.85 20.60 -15.69
CA GLY A 291 -3.80 21.94 -15.12
C GLY A 291 -4.23 22.07 -13.69
#